data_712a7e9a503531ccdf4a073852361c21
#
_entry.id   712a7e9a503531ccdf4a073852361c21
#
_cell.length_a   1.000
_cell.length_b   1.000
_cell.length_c   1.000
_cell.angle_alpha   90.00
_cell.angle_beta   90.00
_cell.angle_gamma   90.00
#
_symmetry.space_group_name_H-M   'P 1'
#
loop_
_entity.id
_entity.type
_entity.pdbx_description
1 polymer ?
#
loop_
_entity_poly.entity_id
_entity_poly.type
_entity_poly.pdbx_seq_one_letter_code
_entity_poly.pdbx_strand_id
1 'polypeptide(L)'
;MKRTLLIVDDDLSILKLLNFILSKEYDIVVKNNGIEAFSWLEDGNMPELIISDLQMPYFDGQSFVKNVKISGFYRDIPVILLSAAHDLDAQVSAMPFKVDAFIHKPFNPTALKTAINQVLQVYESSNI
;
A
#
# COMPACT_ATOMS: atom_id res chain seq x y z
N MET A 1 20.82 -0.49 -3.10
CA MET A 1 19.77 0.53 -3.31
C MET A 1 18.55 0.19 -2.49
N LYS A 2 17.95 1.21 -1.92
CA LYS A 2 16.70 1.03 -1.19
C LYS A 2 15.53 0.86 -2.16
N ARG A 3 14.58 0.00 -1.79
CA ARG A 3 13.33 -0.14 -2.53
C ARG A 3 12.41 1.03 -2.21
N THR A 4 11.59 1.42 -3.17
CA THR A 4 10.64 2.52 -3.02
C THR A 4 9.27 1.98 -2.63
N LEU A 5 8.72 2.49 -1.55
CA LEU A 5 7.37 2.18 -1.10
C LEU A 5 6.49 3.42 -1.25
N LEU A 6 5.31 3.24 -1.83
CA LEU A 6 4.29 4.29 -1.89
C LEU A 6 3.29 4.04 -0.76
N ILE A 7 3.11 5.03 0.11
CA ILE A 7 2.19 4.93 1.24
C ILE A 7 1.08 5.96 1.06
N VAL A 8 -0.17 5.51 1.10
CA VAL A 8 -1.34 6.34 0.85
C VAL A 8 -2.27 6.26 2.06
N ASP A 9 -2.46 7.37 2.77
CA ASP A 9 -3.32 7.45 3.93
C ASP A 9 -3.68 8.91 4.16
N ASP A 10 -4.94 9.19 4.50
CA ASP A 10 -5.37 10.56 4.75
C ASP A 10 -4.98 11.08 6.15
N ASP A 11 -4.52 10.20 7.03
CA ASP A 11 -4.08 10.56 8.38
C ASP A 11 -2.60 10.92 8.36
N LEU A 12 -2.29 12.21 8.51
CA LEU A 12 -0.91 12.70 8.49
C LEU A 12 -0.06 12.09 9.61
N SER A 13 -0.67 11.78 10.76
CA SER A 13 0.05 11.14 11.86
C SER A 13 0.54 9.76 11.47
N ILE A 14 -0.28 9.00 10.77
CA ILE A 14 0.09 7.67 10.26
C ILE A 14 1.21 7.80 9.22
N LEU A 15 1.09 8.74 8.30
CA LEU A 15 2.13 8.95 7.28
C LEU A 15 3.48 9.29 7.91
N LYS A 16 3.48 10.18 8.91
CA LYS A 16 4.71 10.54 9.61
C LYS A 16 5.31 9.37 10.37
N LEU A 17 4.45 8.58 11.03
CA LEU A 17 4.90 7.41 11.77
C LEU A 17 5.51 6.37 10.85
N LEU A 18 4.84 6.06 9.75
CA LEU A 18 5.33 5.07 8.79
C LEU A 18 6.63 5.52 8.14
N ASN A 19 6.73 6.80 7.79
CA ASN A 19 7.98 7.34 7.26
C ASN A 19 9.12 7.18 8.28
N PHE A 20 8.87 7.50 9.53
CA PHE A 20 9.87 7.34 10.60
C PHE A 20 10.31 5.89 10.77
N ILE A 21 9.34 4.97 10.79
CA ILE A 21 9.63 3.55 11.01
C ILE A 21 10.39 2.93 9.83
N LEU A 22 10.03 3.30 8.59
CA LEU A 22 10.46 2.57 7.40
C LEU A 22 11.58 3.24 6.62
N SER A 23 11.86 4.53 6.86
CA SER A 23 12.79 5.29 6.01
C SER A 23 14.25 4.85 6.11
N LYS A 24 14.62 4.09 7.14
CA LYS A 24 15.98 3.55 7.26
C LYS A 24 16.23 2.44 6.24
N GLU A 25 15.19 1.68 5.91
CA GLU A 25 15.30 0.50 5.04
C GLU A 25 14.76 0.75 3.64
N TYR A 26 13.87 1.71 3.47
CA TYR A 26 13.16 1.97 2.21
C TYR A 26 13.13 3.45 1.88
N ASP A 27 13.06 3.75 0.59
CA ASP A 27 12.72 5.10 0.13
C ASP A 27 11.21 5.24 0.18
N ILE A 28 10.73 6.20 0.95
CA ILE A 28 9.30 6.34 1.24
C ILE A 28 8.73 7.54 0.50
N VAL A 29 7.68 7.30 -0.28
CA VAL A 29 6.86 8.35 -0.90
C VAL A 29 5.49 8.29 -0.24
N VAL A 30 5.05 9.41 0.31
CA VAL A 30 3.75 9.50 0.99
C VAL A 30 2.80 10.37 0.20
N LYS A 31 1.54 9.94 0.10
CA LYS A 31 0.45 10.71 -0.49
C LYS A 31 -0.74 10.62 0.45
N ASN A 32 -1.51 11.71 0.55
CA ASN A 32 -2.62 11.75 1.51
C ASN A 32 -3.98 11.44 0.90
N ASN A 33 -4.02 11.10 -0.38
CA ASN A 33 -5.25 10.63 -1.01
C ASN A 33 -4.93 9.83 -2.28
N GLY A 34 -5.92 9.13 -2.78
CA GLY A 34 -5.75 8.25 -3.94
C GLY A 34 -5.52 8.98 -5.25
N ILE A 35 -6.05 10.21 -5.38
CA ILE A 35 -5.87 11.01 -6.60
C ILE A 35 -4.40 11.39 -6.76
N GLU A 36 -3.79 11.90 -5.69
CA GLU A 36 -2.37 12.28 -5.72
C GLU A 36 -1.48 11.05 -5.89
N ALA A 37 -1.84 9.95 -5.26
CA ALA A 37 -1.08 8.70 -5.40
C ALA A 37 -1.10 8.20 -6.84
N PHE A 38 -2.27 8.18 -7.47
CA PHE A 38 -2.39 7.71 -8.85
C PHE A 38 -1.68 8.66 -9.82
N SER A 39 -1.77 9.96 -9.58
CA SER A 39 -1.06 10.97 -10.37
C SER A 39 0.46 10.75 -10.31
N TRP A 40 0.99 10.41 -9.13
CA TRP A 40 2.41 10.12 -8.98
C TRP A 40 2.82 8.90 -9.81
N LEU A 41 1.98 7.86 -9.84
CA LEU A 41 2.23 6.69 -10.68
C LEU A 41 2.20 7.08 -12.17
N GLU A 42 1.23 7.89 -12.59
CA GLU A 42 1.09 8.32 -13.98
C GLU A 42 2.25 9.19 -14.45
N ASP A 43 2.98 9.81 -13.53
CA ASP A 43 4.19 10.57 -13.86
C ASP A 43 5.38 9.68 -14.23
N GLY A 44 5.20 8.37 -14.24
CA GLY A 44 6.24 7.42 -14.62
C GLY A 44 6.95 6.77 -13.45
N ASN A 45 6.44 6.93 -12.24
CA ASN A 45 7.05 6.33 -11.04
C ASN A 45 6.54 4.90 -10.83
N MET A 46 7.42 4.02 -10.39
CA MET A 46 7.07 2.61 -10.19
C MET A 46 7.60 2.13 -8.84
N PRO A 47 6.75 2.15 -7.79
CA PRO A 47 7.19 1.64 -6.49
C PRO A 47 7.25 0.11 -6.50
N GLU A 48 8.02 -0.45 -5.58
CA GLU A 48 8.07 -1.90 -5.39
C GLU A 48 6.91 -2.43 -4.55
N LEU A 49 6.25 -1.55 -3.79
CA LEU A 49 5.13 -1.93 -2.94
C LEU A 49 4.25 -0.72 -2.68
N ILE A 50 2.95 -0.94 -2.59
CA ILE A 50 1.99 0.09 -2.18
C ILE A 50 1.37 -0.33 -0.85
N ILE A 51 1.36 0.59 0.13
CA ILE A 51 0.61 0.44 1.38
C ILE A 51 -0.49 1.50 1.34
N SER A 52 -1.74 1.07 1.41
CA SER A 52 -2.88 1.99 1.27
C SER A 52 -3.93 1.77 2.33
N ASP A 53 -4.46 2.86 2.87
CA ASP A 53 -5.69 2.84 3.65
C ASP A 53 -6.87 2.56 2.71
N LEU A 54 -7.92 1.96 3.25
CA LEU A 54 -9.16 1.70 2.50
C LEU A 54 -10.08 2.90 2.44
N GLN A 55 -10.12 3.69 3.51
CA GLN A 55 -11.09 4.79 3.64
C GLN A 55 -10.35 6.13 3.60
N MET A 56 -10.50 6.83 2.48
CA MET A 56 -9.90 8.13 2.27
C MET A 56 -10.92 9.04 1.59
N PRO A 57 -10.85 10.36 1.81
CA PRO A 57 -11.74 11.30 1.12
C PRO A 57 -11.46 11.32 -0.38
N TYR A 58 -12.44 11.74 -1.15
CA TYR A 58 -12.42 11.94 -2.61
C TYR A 58 -12.28 10.61 -3.34
N PHE A 59 -11.07 10.14 -3.54
CA PHE A 59 -10.77 8.89 -4.24
C PHE A 59 -10.33 7.88 -3.18
N ASP A 60 -11.25 7.07 -2.69
CA ASP A 60 -10.99 6.19 -1.55
C ASP A 60 -9.97 5.09 -1.89
N GLY A 61 -9.48 4.42 -0.82
CA GLY A 61 -8.43 3.43 -0.97
C GLY A 61 -8.86 2.24 -1.81
N GLN A 62 -10.11 1.82 -1.71
CA GLN A 62 -10.62 0.70 -2.51
C GLN A 62 -10.63 1.04 -3.99
N SER A 63 -11.08 2.24 -4.35
CA SER A 63 -11.08 2.70 -5.73
C SER A 63 -9.68 2.89 -6.27
N PHE A 64 -8.77 3.42 -5.45
CA PHE A 64 -7.37 3.56 -5.83
C PHE A 64 -6.75 2.20 -6.13
N VAL A 65 -6.88 1.23 -5.22
CA VAL A 65 -6.30 -0.09 -5.39
C VAL A 65 -6.94 -0.81 -6.59
N LYS A 66 -8.26 -0.67 -6.78
CA LYS A 66 -8.93 -1.23 -7.94
C LYS A 66 -8.31 -0.71 -9.24
N ASN A 67 -8.09 0.62 -9.34
CA ASN A 67 -7.51 1.21 -10.55
C ASN A 67 -6.07 0.73 -10.78
N VAL A 68 -5.30 0.54 -9.71
CA VAL A 68 -3.96 -0.05 -9.81
C VAL A 68 -4.05 -1.48 -10.37
N LYS A 69 -4.97 -2.28 -9.85
CA LYS A 69 -5.05 -3.71 -10.18
C LYS A 69 -5.63 -3.99 -11.56
N ILE A 70 -6.43 -3.08 -12.11
CA ILE A 70 -6.92 -3.23 -13.49
C ILE A 70 -5.97 -2.63 -14.54
N SER A 71 -4.95 -1.90 -14.11
CA SER A 71 -3.99 -1.29 -15.02
C SER A 71 -3.02 -2.32 -15.57
N GLY A 72 -2.75 -2.26 -16.86
CA GLY A 72 -1.71 -3.09 -17.47
C GLY A 72 -0.32 -2.74 -17.00
N PHE A 73 -0.12 -1.49 -16.50
CA PHE A 73 1.19 -1.03 -16.03
C PHE A 73 1.44 -1.34 -14.55
N TYR A 74 0.40 -1.24 -13.71
CA TYR A 74 0.59 -1.23 -12.26
C TYR A 74 0.06 -2.47 -11.56
N ARG A 75 -0.66 -3.34 -12.27
CA ARG A 75 -1.36 -4.47 -11.65
C ARG A 75 -0.43 -5.44 -10.90
N ASP A 76 0.84 -5.50 -11.29
CA ASP A 76 1.80 -6.41 -10.68
C ASP A 76 2.49 -5.83 -9.45
N ILE A 77 2.23 -4.55 -9.11
CA ILE A 77 2.76 -3.97 -7.89
C ILE A 77 2.03 -4.58 -6.70
N PRO A 78 2.75 -5.19 -5.75
CA PRO A 78 2.08 -5.76 -4.58
C PRO A 78 1.46 -4.67 -3.70
N VAL A 79 0.33 -4.99 -3.07
CA VAL A 79 -0.44 -4.05 -2.24
C VAL A 79 -0.69 -4.65 -0.87
N ILE A 80 -0.40 -3.85 0.16
CA ILE A 80 -0.80 -4.13 1.54
C ILE A 80 -1.85 -3.09 1.93
N LEU A 81 -3.01 -3.56 2.41
CA LEU A 81 -4.05 -2.67 2.95
C LEU A 81 -3.82 -2.45 4.43
N LEU A 82 -4.02 -1.21 4.88
CA LEU A 82 -3.86 -0.82 6.27
C LEU A 82 -5.11 -0.03 6.67
N SER A 83 -5.96 -0.60 7.53
CA SER A 83 -7.25 0.02 7.81
C SER A 83 -7.75 -0.27 9.22
N ALA A 84 -8.55 0.66 9.76
CA ALA A 84 -9.25 0.51 11.04
C ALA A 84 -10.64 -0.10 10.87
N ALA A 85 -11.04 -0.49 9.67
CA ALA A 85 -12.37 -1.04 9.41
C ALA A 85 -12.62 -2.31 10.23
N HIS A 86 -13.77 -2.39 10.88
CA HIS A 86 -14.11 -3.54 11.73
C HIS A 86 -14.29 -4.82 10.93
N ASP A 87 -14.74 -4.70 9.69
CA ASP A 87 -15.04 -5.82 8.80
C ASP A 87 -14.01 -5.95 7.68
N LEU A 88 -12.75 -5.61 7.98
CA LEU A 88 -11.68 -5.61 6.98
C LEU A 88 -11.56 -6.96 6.26
N ASP A 89 -11.63 -8.07 7.01
CA ASP A 89 -11.53 -9.40 6.43
C ASP A 89 -12.66 -9.64 5.41
N ALA A 90 -13.88 -9.23 5.75
CA ALA A 90 -15.03 -9.39 4.85
C ALA A 90 -14.89 -8.47 3.63
N GLN A 91 -14.42 -7.24 3.82
CA GLN A 91 -14.23 -6.31 2.72
C GLN A 91 -13.18 -6.81 1.74
N VAL A 92 -12.06 -7.32 2.25
CA VAL A 92 -11.00 -7.89 1.41
C VAL A 92 -11.51 -9.10 0.63
N SER A 93 -12.26 -9.99 1.29
CA SER A 93 -12.81 -11.19 0.64
C SER A 93 -13.80 -10.83 -0.46
N ALA A 94 -14.51 -9.71 -0.33
CA ALA A 94 -15.50 -9.27 -1.32
C ALA A 94 -14.91 -8.49 -2.48
N MET A 95 -13.64 -8.12 -2.42
CA MET A 95 -13.01 -7.35 -3.50
C MET A 95 -12.85 -8.17 -4.76
N PRO A 96 -13.12 -7.55 -5.95
CA PRO A 96 -12.97 -8.26 -7.22
C PRO A 96 -11.50 -8.40 -7.69
N PHE A 97 -10.56 -8.01 -6.84
CA PHE A 97 -9.13 -8.11 -7.10
C PHE A 97 -8.42 -8.62 -5.85
N LYS A 98 -7.22 -9.14 -6.01
CA LYS A 98 -6.45 -9.72 -4.93
C LYS A 98 -5.47 -8.70 -4.37
N VAL A 99 -5.39 -8.63 -3.03
CA VAL A 99 -4.33 -7.88 -2.34
C VAL A 99 -3.38 -8.86 -1.66
N ASP A 100 -2.15 -8.44 -1.45
CA ASP A 100 -1.10 -9.34 -0.97
C ASP A 100 -1.14 -9.54 0.53
N ALA A 101 -1.59 -8.53 1.27
CA ALA A 101 -1.77 -8.61 2.71
C ALA A 101 -2.68 -7.49 3.17
N PHE A 102 -3.22 -7.63 4.38
CA PHE A 102 -3.96 -6.55 5.03
C PHE A 102 -3.63 -6.54 6.51
N ILE A 103 -3.58 -5.34 7.09
CA ILE A 103 -3.17 -5.12 8.47
C ILE A 103 -4.17 -4.18 9.13
N HIS A 104 -4.64 -4.56 10.32
CA HIS A 104 -5.56 -3.74 11.12
C HIS A 104 -4.83 -2.60 11.81
N LYS A 105 -5.46 -1.43 11.86
CA LYS A 105 -5.02 -0.33 12.72
C LYS A 105 -5.66 -0.50 14.10
N PRO A 106 -4.98 -0.18 15.19
CA PRO A 106 -3.58 0.21 15.28
C PRO A 106 -2.66 -0.98 15.00
N PHE A 107 -1.54 -0.72 14.34
CA PHE A 107 -0.65 -1.79 13.91
C PHE A 107 0.59 -1.88 14.81
N ASN A 108 1.18 -3.07 14.84
CA ASN A 108 2.48 -3.30 15.47
C ASN A 108 3.57 -3.05 14.43
N PRO A 109 4.56 -2.16 14.70
CA PRO A 109 5.61 -1.88 13.72
C PRO A 109 6.40 -3.10 13.28
N THR A 110 6.68 -4.03 14.20
CA THR A 110 7.41 -5.26 13.85
C THR A 110 6.57 -6.15 12.93
N ALA A 111 5.28 -6.29 13.21
CA ALA A 111 4.38 -7.07 12.37
C ALA A 111 4.26 -6.46 10.97
N LEU A 112 4.21 -5.14 10.87
CA LEU A 112 4.16 -4.45 9.60
C LEU A 112 5.43 -4.69 8.78
N LYS A 113 6.60 -4.55 9.40
CA LYS A 113 7.87 -4.81 8.72
C LYS A 113 7.98 -6.25 8.25
N THR A 114 7.53 -7.20 9.07
CA THR A 114 7.51 -8.61 8.69
C THR A 114 6.62 -8.84 7.47
N ALA A 115 5.43 -8.25 7.45
CA ALA A 115 4.52 -8.38 6.32
C ALA A 115 5.13 -7.79 5.05
N ILE A 116 5.76 -6.63 5.13
CA ILE A 116 6.42 -6.00 4.00
C ILE A 116 7.51 -6.92 3.44
N ASN A 117 8.37 -7.44 4.31
CA ASN A 117 9.44 -8.35 3.89
C ASN A 117 8.91 -9.61 3.23
N GLN A 118 7.87 -10.20 3.79
CA GLN A 118 7.26 -11.42 3.24
C GLN A 118 6.67 -11.17 1.86
N VAL A 119 5.94 -10.08 1.70
CA VAL A 119 5.34 -9.73 0.41
C VAL A 119 6.41 -9.49 -0.64
N LEU A 120 7.45 -8.73 -0.30
CA LEU A 120 8.53 -8.43 -1.25
C LEU A 120 9.32 -9.69 -1.63
N GLN A 121 9.54 -10.61 -0.70
CA GLN A 121 10.23 -11.87 -0.99
C GLN A 121 9.43 -12.76 -1.93
N VAL A 122 8.13 -12.89 -1.69
CA VAL A 122 7.26 -13.68 -2.57
C VAL A 122 7.25 -13.08 -3.97
N TYR A 123 7.13 -11.77 -4.08
CA TYR A 123 7.10 -11.08 -5.36
C TYR A 123 8.41 -11.29 -6.13
N GLU A 124 9.55 -11.17 -5.46
CA GLU A 124 10.86 -11.38 -6.09
C GLU A 124 11.02 -12.82 -6.56
N SER A 125 10.61 -13.79 -5.74
CA SER A 125 10.68 -15.20 -6.10
C SER A 125 9.83 -15.50 -7.33
N SER A 126 8.67 -14.85 -7.46
CA SER A 126 7.77 -15.05 -8.59
C SER A 126 8.33 -14.47 -9.90
N ASN A 127 9.27 -13.53 -9.81
CA ASN A 127 9.86 -12.86 -10.97
C ASN A 127 11.18 -13.48 -11.43
N ILE A 128 11.62 -14.56 -10.80
CA ILE A 128 12.83 -15.29 -11.18
C ILE A 128 12.51 -16.40 -12.23
#